data_147c7dc900d3009202c9398234084e89
#
_entry.id   147c7dc900d3009202c9398234084e89
#
_cell.length_a   1.000
_cell.length_b   1.000
_cell.length_c   1.000
_cell.angle_alpha   90.00
_cell.angle_beta   90.00
_cell.angle_gamma   90.00
#
_symmetry.space_group_name_H-M   'P 1'
#
loop_
_entity.id
_entity.type
_entity.pdbx_description
1 polymer ?
#
loop_
_entity_poly.entity_id
_entity_poly.type
_entity_poly.pdbx_seq_one_letter_code
_entity_poly.pdbx_strand_id
1 'polypeptide(L)'
;MTLIITYGQLMTKKRYTKKKKSIKDSATNDIPYTKVRVEWVDALSDSAWASEKEFKNMKLANPVNEGWIFHKDRKAIKLFASYDKEDDGTITFGDRTMIPKSWVIKITEI
;
A
#
# COMPACT_ATOMS: atom_id res chain seq x y z
N MET A 1 2.56 -16.90 3.69
CA MET A 1 1.90 -16.53 4.91
C MET A 1 1.84 -15.03 5.10
N THR A 2 0.73 -14.56 5.51
CA THR A 2 0.52 -13.13 5.68
C THR A 2 0.74 -12.71 7.12
N LEU A 3 1.46 -11.63 7.29
CA LEU A 3 1.75 -11.12 8.60
C LEU A 3 1.13 -9.74 8.73
N ILE A 4 0.30 -9.56 9.75
CA ILE A 4 -0.33 -8.27 9.98
C ILE A 4 0.61 -7.40 10.79
N ILE A 5 0.87 -6.20 10.30
CA ILE A 5 1.83 -5.32 10.89
C ILE A 5 1.19 -3.97 11.13
N THR A 6 1.36 -3.43 12.33
CA THR A 6 0.90 -2.06 12.59
C THR A 6 1.88 -1.14 11.89
N TYR A 7 1.48 0.11 11.74
CA TYR A 7 2.34 1.06 11.08
C TYR A 7 3.68 1.18 11.82
N GLY A 8 3.64 1.17 13.14
CA GLY A 8 4.87 1.24 13.90
C GLY A 8 5.77 0.04 13.69
N GLN A 9 5.18 -1.14 13.63
CA GLN A 9 5.96 -2.33 13.40
C GLN A 9 6.61 -2.31 12.02
N LEU A 10 5.90 -1.78 11.04
CA LEU A 10 6.45 -1.71 9.71
C LEU A 10 7.64 -0.77 9.67
N MET A 11 7.62 0.27 10.49
CA MET A 11 8.72 1.20 10.53
C MET A 11 9.99 0.53 11.05
N THR A 12 9.86 -0.36 12.01
CA THR A 12 11.03 -1.00 12.57
C THR A 12 11.49 -2.21 11.78
N LYS A 13 10.54 -2.85 11.08
CA LYS A 13 10.93 -4.03 10.41
C LYS A 13 11.51 -3.71 9.16
N LYS A 14 12.63 -3.50 9.06
CA LYS A 14 13.18 -2.98 8.07
C LYS A 14 13.54 -3.60 6.93
N ARG A 15 13.57 -4.66 6.71
CA ARG A 15 14.11 -5.03 5.59
C ARG A 15 13.37 -5.93 4.76
N TYR A 16 13.51 -5.80 3.49
CA TYR A 16 13.00 -6.69 2.50
C TYR A 16 13.91 -7.90 2.54
N THR A 17 13.38 -9.01 2.85
CA THR A 17 14.18 -10.20 2.97
C THR A 17 14.30 -10.87 1.63
N LYS A 18 15.52 -10.99 1.17
CA LYS A 18 15.69 -11.58 -0.08
C LYS A 18 15.74 -13.03 0.05
N LYS A 19 14.71 -13.71 -0.31
CA LYS A 19 14.69 -15.10 -0.22
C LYS A 19 15.35 -15.75 -1.37
N LYS A 20 15.71 -16.95 -1.25
CA LYS A 20 16.27 -17.67 -2.32
C LYS A 20 15.16 -17.97 -3.22
N LYS A 21 15.24 -17.60 -4.44
CA LYS A 21 14.20 -17.84 -5.40
C LYS A 21 14.65 -18.72 -6.50
N SER A 22 13.73 -19.34 -7.18
CA SER A 22 14.04 -20.12 -8.34
C SER A 22 14.44 -19.12 -9.42
N ILE A 23 15.12 -19.58 -10.40
CA ILE A 23 15.56 -18.72 -11.46
C ILE A 23 14.43 -18.00 -12.14
N LYS A 24 13.35 -18.68 -12.35
CA LYS A 24 12.27 -18.04 -13.05
C LYS A 24 11.57 -16.99 -12.22
N ASP A 25 11.70 -17.03 -10.92
CA ASP A 25 11.05 -16.02 -10.13
C ASP A 25 11.94 -14.82 -9.92
N SER A 26 13.22 -15.04 -9.86
CA SER A 26 14.12 -13.99 -9.49
C SER A 26 14.10 -12.80 -10.44
N ALA A 27 13.76 -13.05 -11.67
CA ALA A 27 13.79 -11.97 -12.63
C ALA A 27 12.68 -10.97 -12.43
N THR A 28 11.63 -11.36 -11.77
CA THR A 28 10.47 -10.49 -11.70
C THR A 28 10.26 -9.79 -10.40
N ASN A 29 10.90 -10.25 -9.34
CA ASN A 29 10.64 -9.64 -8.06
C ASN A 29 11.87 -9.20 -7.31
N ASP A 30 12.90 -8.93 -7.99
CA ASP A 30 14.12 -8.59 -7.32
C ASP A 30 14.23 -7.09 -7.14
N ILE A 31 13.40 -6.56 -6.30
CA ILE A 31 13.44 -5.14 -5.98
C ILE A 31 13.49 -4.99 -4.46
N PRO A 32 14.16 -3.96 -3.96
CA PRO A 32 14.33 -3.80 -2.53
C PRO A 32 13.18 -3.06 -1.86
N TYR A 33 11.97 -3.53 -2.10
CA TYR A 33 10.79 -2.91 -1.51
C TYR A 33 9.89 -4.00 -0.96
N THR A 34 9.21 -3.69 0.13
CA THR A 34 8.32 -4.65 0.79
C THR A 34 6.93 -4.54 0.19
N LYS A 35 6.36 -5.66 -0.17
CA LYS A 35 5.01 -5.68 -0.71
C LYS A 35 3.99 -5.82 0.40
N VAL A 36 2.96 -5.01 0.36
CA VAL A 36 1.96 -4.93 1.43
C VAL A 36 0.56 -4.76 0.89
N ARG A 37 -0.38 -5.03 1.77
CA ARG A 37 -1.78 -4.68 1.56
C ARG A 37 -2.10 -3.62 2.59
N VAL A 38 -2.61 -2.48 2.15
CA VAL A 38 -2.97 -1.37 3.02
C VAL A 38 -4.47 -1.20 3.02
N GLU A 39 -5.07 -1.27 4.21
CA GLU A 39 -6.49 -1.02 4.38
C GLU A 39 -6.63 0.35 5.01
N TRP A 40 -7.45 1.20 4.43
CA TRP A 40 -7.54 2.58 4.89
C TRP A 40 -8.96 3.10 4.74
N VAL A 41 -9.23 4.26 5.32
CA VAL A 41 -10.54 4.90 5.20
C VAL A 41 -10.39 6.12 4.34
N ASP A 42 -11.40 6.38 3.53
CA ASP A 42 -11.36 7.51 2.61
C ASP A 42 -12.65 8.30 2.75
N ALA A 43 -12.60 9.55 2.36
CA ALA A 43 -13.77 10.39 2.33
C ALA A 43 -14.73 9.87 1.28
N LEU A 44 -16.00 10.13 1.50
CA LEU A 44 -17.04 9.73 0.56
C LEU A 44 -17.91 10.93 0.27
N SER A 45 -18.17 11.18 -0.99
CA SER A 45 -19.03 12.26 -1.43
C SER A 45 -20.15 11.70 -2.27
N ASP A 46 -21.34 12.29 -2.11
CA ASP A 46 -22.49 11.88 -2.89
C ASP A 46 -23.32 13.13 -3.12
N SER A 47 -23.55 13.49 -4.37
CA SER A 47 -24.26 14.70 -4.69
C SER A 47 -25.76 14.49 -4.85
N ALA A 48 -26.25 13.28 -4.66
CA ALA A 48 -27.65 13.00 -4.76
C ALA A 48 -28.40 13.46 -3.51
N TRP A 49 -29.70 13.58 -3.62
CA TRP A 49 -30.53 13.92 -2.47
C TRP A 49 -30.69 12.70 -1.59
N ALA A 50 -30.73 12.91 -0.30
CA ALA A 50 -30.86 11.81 0.66
C ALA A 50 -31.77 12.27 1.81
N SER A 51 -32.48 11.32 2.40
CA SER A 51 -33.28 11.59 3.59
C SER A 51 -32.31 11.67 4.79
N GLU A 52 -32.83 12.14 5.90
CA GLU A 52 -32.05 12.21 7.13
C GLU A 52 -31.54 10.82 7.50
N LYS A 53 -32.39 9.81 7.37
CA LYS A 53 -31.99 8.45 7.71
C LYS A 53 -30.88 7.94 6.81
N GLU A 54 -31.01 8.18 5.52
CA GLU A 54 -29.98 7.76 4.59
C GLU A 54 -28.65 8.46 4.86
N PHE A 55 -28.72 9.75 5.17
CA PHE A 55 -27.52 10.50 5.45
C PHE A 55 -26.85 10.01 6.73
N LYS A 56 -27.64 9.69 7.75
CA LYS A 56 -27.06 9.15 8.99
C LYS A 56 -26.37 7.82 8.77
N ASN A 57 -26.83 7.06 7.79
CA ASN A 57 -26.24 5.75 7.52
C ASN A 57 -25.06 5.80 6.57
N MET A 58 -24.72 6.99 6.09
CA MET A 58 -23.60 7.14 5.19
C MET A 58 -22.29 6.88 5.93
N LYS A 59 -21.41 6.10 5.34
CA LYS A 59 -20.17 5.72 5.99
C LYS A 59 -18.98 6.01 5.11
N LEU A 60 -17.82 6.14 5.71
CA LEU A 60 -16.59 6.35 4.96
C LEU A 60 -16.30 5.15 4.09
N ALA A 61 -15.61 5.38 3.00
CA ALA A 61 -15.16 4.31 2.14
C ALA A 61 -13.98 3.60 2.79
N ASN A 62 -13.83 2.31 2.50
CA ASN A 62 -12.77 1.50 3.06
C ASN A 62 -11.99 0.81 1.95
N PRO A 63 -11.18 1.56 1.23
CA PRO A 63 -10.43 0.97 0.13
C PRO A 63 -9.28 0.12 0.60
N VAL A 64 -8.82 -0.74 -0.27
CA VAL A 64 -7.69 -1.62 -0.04
C VAL A 64 -6.75 -1.48 -1.21
N ASN A 65 -5.49 -1.21 -0.94
CA ASN A 65 -4.47 -1.13 -1.97
C ASN A 65 -3.40 -2.17 -1.71
N GLU A 66 -2.90 -2.77 -2.76
CA GLU A 66 -1.78 -3.69 -2.67
C GLU A 66 -0.66 -3.16 -3.54
N GLY A 67 0.55 -3.19 -3.03
CA GLY A 67 1.69 -2.71 -3.76
C GLY A 67 2.91 -2.72 -2.88
N TRP A 68 3.99 -2.16 -3.39
CA TRP A 68 5.24 -2.09 -2.65
C TRP A 68 5.35 -0.72 -1.99
N ILE A 69 5.91 -0.68 -0.79
CA ILE A 69 6.11 0.58 -0.10
C ILE A 69 7.36 1.24 -0.65
N PHE A 70 7.18 2.41 -1.24
CA PHE A 70 8.30 3.19 -1.73
C PHE A 70 8.89 4.03 -0.61
N HIS A 71 8.03 4.65 0.17
CA HIS A 71 8.47 5.56 1.23
C HIS A 71 7.32 5.80 2.18
N LYS A 72 7.64 6.02 3.45
CA LYS A 72 6.63 6.43 4.41
C LYS A 72 7.27 7.38 5.40
N ASP A 73 6.49 8.33 5.85
CA ASP A 73 6.94 9.29 6.84
C ASP A 73 5.75 9.61 7.74
N ARG A 74 5.84 10.68 8.50
CA ARG A 74 4.78 11.01 9.42
C ARG A 74 3.50 11.43 8.73
N LYS A 75 3.58 11.88 7.50
CA LYS A 75 2.42 12.39 6.80
C LYS A 75 1.76 11.39 5.89
N ALA A 76 2.52 10.57 5.22
CA ALA A 76 1.96 9.74 4.18
C ALA A 76 2.76 8.47 3.95
N ILE A 77 2.11 7.52 3.29
CA ILE A 77 2.77 6.32 2.83
C ILE A 77 2.61 6.33 1.31
N LYS A 78 3.70 6.06 0.60
CA LYS A 78 3.71 6.01 -0.86
C LYS A 78 3.88 4.60 -1.33
N LEU A 79 2.99 4.17 -2.19
CA LEU A 79 3.00 2.81 -2.74
C LEU A 79 3.09 2.86 -4.25
N PHE A 80 3.60 1.81 -4.84
CA PHE A 80 3.50 1.62 -6.29
C PHE A 80 3.08 0.18 -6.54
N ALA A 81 2.33 -0.04 -7.60
CA ALA A 81 1.82 -1.36 -7.90
C ALA A 81 2.38 -1.92 -9.20
N SER A 82 3.15 -1.14 -9.93
CA SER A 82 3.85 -1.63 -11.11
C SER A 82 5.18 -0.90 -11.23
N TYR A 83 6.11 -1.48 -11.92
CA TYR A 83 7.41 -0.86 -12.10
C TYR A 83 8.08 -1.42 -13.35
N ASP A 84 9.05 -0.67 -13.84
CA ASP A 84 9.87 -1.09 -14.97
C ASP A 84 11.32 -0.93 -14.56
N LYS A 85 12.09 -1.97 -14.72
CA LYS A 85 13.48 -1.96 -14.31
C LYS A 85 14.36 -1.97 -15.55
N GLU A 86 15.15 -0.93 -15.70
CA GLU A 86 16.03 -0.81 -16.84
C GLU A 86 17.25 -1.69 -16.71
N ASP A 87 17.96 -1.86 -17.79
CA ASP A 87 19.15 -2.70 -17.79
C ASP A 87 20.21 -2.21 -16.82
N ASP A 88 20.28 -0.92 -16.59
CA ASP A 88 21.27 -0.36 -15.68
C ASP A 88 20.82 -0.40 -14.22
N GLY A 89 19.65 -0.99 -13.95
CA GLY A 89 19.15 -1.08 -12.59
C GLY A 89 18.22 0.04 -12.19
N THR A 90 18.06 1.05 -13.02
CA THR A 90 17.15 2.15 -12.73
C THR A 90 15.72 1.66 -12.76
N ILE A 91 14.90 2.11 -11.82
CA ILE A 91 13.51 1.70 -11.74
C ILE A 91 12.61 2.89 -11.94
N THR A 92 11.58 2.72 -12.75
CA THR A 92 10.52 3.71 -12.85
C THR A 92 9.28 3.09 -12.26
N PHE A 93 8.48 3.90 -11.60
CA PHE A 93 7.36 3.41 -10.80
C PHE A 93 6.03 3.82 -11.40
N GLY A 94 5.11 2.86 -11.47
CA GLY A 94 3.77 3.10 -11.99
C GLY A 94 2.70 2.75 -10.98
N ASP A 95 1.48 3.13 -11.27
CA ASP A 95 0.33 2.90 -10.41
C ASP A 95 0.65 3.36 -8.99
N ARG A 96 1.01 4.61 -8.89
CA ARG A 96 1.46 5.18 -7.62
C ARG A 96 0.28 5.70 -6.82
N THR A 97 0.30 5.44 -5.51
CA THR A 97 -0.74 5.91 -4.62
C THR A 97 -0.08 6.48 -3.38
N MET A 98 -0.57 7.62 -2.93
CA MET A 98 -0.10 8.21 -1.71
C MET A 98 -1.28 8.32 -0.76
N ILE A 99 -1.16 7.75 0.42
CA ILE A 99 -2.24 7.68 1.39
C ILE A 99 -1.81 8.43 2.65
N PRO A 100 -2.67 9.33 3.17
CA PRO A 100 -2.35 10.00 4.42
C PRO A 100 -2.16 8.95 5.51
N LYS A 101 -1.12 9.09 6.29
CA LYS A 101 -0.83 8.12 7.32
C LYS A 101 -1.98 7.97 8.31
N SER A 102 -2.61 9.06 8.67
CA SER A 102 -3.69 9.02 9.64
C SER A 102 -4.93 8.29 9.14
N TRP A 103 -5.01 8.03 7.84
CA TRP A 103 -6.14 7.32 7.27
C TRP A 103 -5.91 5.81 7.16
N VAL A 104 -4.71 5.36 7.47
CA VAL A 104 -4.37 3.94 7.37
C VAL A 104 -4.90 3.20 8.58
N ILE A 105 -5.62 2.11 8.33
CA ILE A 105 -6.15 1.27 9.40
C ILE A 105 -5.19 0.13 9.69
N LYS A 106 -4.74 -0.52 8.64
CA LYS A 106 -3.93 -1.73 8.83
C LYS A 106 -3.03 -1.95 7.63
N ILE A 107 -1.82 -2.42 7.88
CA ILE A 107 -0.88 -2.79 6.84
C ILE A 107 -0.52 -4.25 7.07
N THR A 108 -0.62 -5.04 6.01
CA THR A 108 -0.29 -6.46 6.06
C THR A 108 0.78 -6.75 5.04
N GLU A 109 1.85 -7.36 5.46
CA GLU A 109 2.92 -7.73 4.55
C GLU A 109 2.50 -8.97 3.77
N ILE A 110 2.65 -8.95 2.49
CA ILE A 110 2.17 -10.05 1.64
C ILE A 110 3.25 -10.61 0.72
#